data_dd7e7ac22c61b68a1e1ad56605641200
#
_entry.id   dd7e7ac22c61b68a1e1ad56605641200
#
_cell.length_a   1.000
_cell.length_b   1.000
_cell.length_c   1.000
_cell.angle_alpha   90.00
_cell.angle_beta   90.00
_cell.angle_gamma   90.00
#
_symmetry.space_group_name_H-M   'P 1'
#
loop_
_entity.id
_entity.type
_entity.pdbx_description
1 polymer ?
#
loop_
_entity_poly.entity_id
_entity_poly.type
_entity_poly.pdbx_seq_one_letter_code
_entity_poly.pdbx_strand_id
1 'polypeptide(L)'
;MISPPYDPGAEVPLVGDGVTQGIVRVGDTVRRPMRPMTSTVHAYLRHLQARGFTGAPVPLGTDEQGREVLTFVPGDVPAEPLPPQCADEKVLVALGRLVRRLHDAA
;
A
#
# COMPACT_ATOMS: atom_id res chain seq x y z
N MET A 1 -25.53 10.12 4.59
CA MET A 1 -24.55 11.22 4.59
C MET A 1 -23.29 10.79 5.33
N ILE A 2 -22.16 11.09 4.78
CA ILE A 2 -20.89 10.78 5.42
C ILE A 2 -20.62 11.83 6.47
N SER A 3 -20.44 11.39 7.71
CA SER A 3 -20.12 12.29 8.81
C SER A 3 -18.66 12.66 8.80
N PRO A 4 -18.31 13.90 9.17
CA PRO A 4 -16.90 14.19 9.44
C PRO A 4 -16.33 13.20 10.46
N PRO A 5 -15.06 12.80 10.34
CA PRO A 5 -14.03 13.38 9.47
C PRO A 5 -13.91 12.75 8.07
N TYR A 6 -14.78 11.83 7.70
CA TYR A 6 -14.63 11.17 6.40
C TYR A 6 -15.16 12.03 5.26
N ASP A 7 -14.29 12.34 4.31
CA ASP A 7 -14.61 13.02 3.06
C ASP A 7 -13.85 12.30 1.95
N PRO A 8 -14.56 11.68 0.97
CA PRO A 8 -13.89 10.91 -0.08
C PRO A 8 -12.96 11.74 -0.97
N GLY A 9 -13.15 13.05 -1.02
CA GLY A 9 -12.30 13.94 -1.79
C GLY A 9 -11.17 14.59 -0.99
N ALA A 10 -11.19 14.45 0.33
CA ALA A 10 -10.19 15.09 1.18
C ALA A 10 -8.89 14.27 1.22
N GLU A 11 -7.76 14.98 1.19
CA GLU A 11 -6.45 14.37 1.36
C GLU A 11 -6.14 14.20 2.84
N VAL A 12 -5.83 12.99 3.23
CA VAL A 12 -5.43 12.67 4.60
C VAL A 12 -3.97 12.22 4.56
N PRO A 13 -3.05 13.00 5.15
CA PRO A 13 -1.64 12.59 5.19
C PRO A 13 -1.48 11.26 5.89
N LEU A 14 -0.67 10.38 5.30
CA LEU A 14 -0.32 9.11 5.91
C LEU A 14 1.02 9.27 6.60
N VAL A 15 1.02 8.99 7.90
CA VAL A 15 2.23 9.07 8.73
C VAL A 15 2.83 7.68 8.80
N GLY A 16 4.04 7.55 8.27
CA GLY A 16 4.80 6.31 8.34
C GLY A 16 6.10 6.51 9.11
N ASP A 17 7.08 5.73 8.77
CA ASP A 17 8.42 5.81 9.38
C ASP A 17 9.27 6.95 8.81
N GLY A 18 8.70 7.81 7.97
CA GLY A 18 9.37 9.01 7.46
C GLY A 18 10.22 8.79 6.21
N VAL A 19 10.20 7.61 5.62
CA VAL A 19 11.04 7.31 4.45
C VAL A 19 10.54 8.05 3.20
N THR A 20 9.24 8.14 3.01
CA THR A 20 8.66 8.83 1.86
C THR A 20 7.70 9.90 2.34
N GLN A 21 7.95 11.15 1.92
CA GLN A 21 7.05 12.27 2.21
C GLN A 21 6.02 12.45 1.10
N GLY A 22 4.93 13.14 1.43
CA GLY A 22 3.91 13.49 0.45
C GLY A 22 2.94 12.36 0.12
N ILE A 23 2.88 11.31 0.93
CA ILE A 23 1.91 10.24 0.76
C ILE A 23 0.61 10.64 1.44
N VAL A 24 -0.49 10.62 0.68
CA VAL A 24 -1.82 10.94 1.21
C VAL A 24 -2.83 9.87 0.83
N ARG A 25 -3.85 9.72 1.65
CA ARG A 25 -5.01 8.90 1.34
C ARG A 25 -6.14 9.78 0.82
N VAL A 26 -6.75 9.38 -0.29
CA VAL A 26 -7.95 10.02 -0.83
C VAL A 26 -8.98 8.91 -1.06
N GLY A 27 -10.02 8.86 -0.21
CA GLY A 27 -10.98 7.76 -0.25
C GLY A 27 -10.31 6.41 -0.03
N ASP A 28 -10.50 5.49 -0.96
CA ASP A 28 -9.89 4.16 -0.93
C ASP A 28 -8.60 4.07 -1.75
N THR A 29 -7.98 5.20 -2.00
CA THR A 29 -6.74 5.27 -2.77
C THR A 29 -5.62 5.92 -1.97
N VAL A 30 -4.39 5.62 -2.36
CA VAL A 30 -3.18 6.26 -1.85
C VAL A 30 -2.55 7.03 -3.00
N ARG A 31 -2.17 8.28 -2.76
CA ARG A 31 -1.50 9.15 -3.74
C ARG A 31 -0.07 9.36 -3.28
N ARG A 32 0.88 9.11 -4.18
CA ARG A 32 2.31 9.20 -3.88
C ARG A 32 3.01 9.98 -4.98
N PRO A 33 4.08 10.74 -4.65
CA PRO A 33 4.87 11.40 -5.68
C PRO A 33 5.44 10.41 -6.69
N MET A 34 5.42 10.77 -7.98
CA MET A 34 6.04 9.97 -9.02
C MET A 34 7.56 9.93 -8.84
N ARG A 35 8.15 8.79 -9.15
CA ARG A 35 9.59 8.55 -9.07
C ARG A 35 10.06 7.88 -10.36
N PRO A 36 11.39 7.88 -10.63
CA PRO A 36 11.91 7.25 -11.86
C PRO A 36 11.49 5.79 -12.04
N MET A 37 11.35 5.03 -10.95
CA MET A 37 10.99 3.61 -11.00
C MET A 37 9.49 3.35 -10.94
N THR A 38 8.64 4.37 -10.82
CA THR A 38 7.20 4.18 -10.61
C THR A 38 6.56 3.36 -11.73
N SER A 39 6.88 3.64 -12.99
CA SER A 39 6.30 2.89 -14.11
C SER A 39 6.70 1.41 -14.09
N THR A 40 7.94 1.11 -13.72
CA THR A 40 8.42 -0.26 -13.58
C THR A 40 7.70 -0.99 -12.44
N VAL A 41 7.55 -0.31 -11.30
CA VAL A 41 6.83 -0.86 -10.16
C VAL A 41 5.37 -1.13 -10.52
N HIS A 42 4.71 -0.20 -11.22
CA HIS A 42 3.33 -0.41 -11.67
C HIS A 42 3.21 -1.61 -12.60
N ALA A 43 4.14 -1.78 -13.52
CA ALA A 43 4.14 -2.94 -14.41
C ALA A 43 4.26 -4.25 -13.62
N TYR A 44 5.11 -4.28 -12.60
CA TYR A 44 5.25 -5.45 -11.74
C TYR A 44 3.99 -5.71 -10.92
N LEU A 45 3.40 -4.67 -10.35
CA LEU A 45 2.15 -4.81 -9.58
C LEU A 45 1.00 -5.33 -10.45
N ARG A 46 0.91 -4.87 -11.70
CA ARG A 46 -0.09 -5.39 -12.64
C ARG A 46 0.17 -6.84 -13.00
N HIS A 47 1.43 -7.22 -13.12
CA HIS A 47 1.80 -8.64 -13.33
C HIS A 47 1.34 -9.50 -12.18
N LEU A 48 1.60 -9.08 -10.93
CA LEU A 48 1.16 -9.80 -9.74
C LEU A 48 -0.37 -9.92 -9.69
N GLN A 49 -1.08 -8.84 -10.02
CA GLN A 49 -2.54 -8.87 -10.06
C GLN A 49 -3.04 -9.87 -11.11
N ALA A 50 -2.45 -9.88 -12.30
CA ALA A 50 -2.82 -10.80 -13.37
C ALA A 50 -2.56 -12.27 -12.98
N ARG A 51 -1.60 -12.50 -12.09
CA ARG A 51 -1.29 -13.83 -11.56
C ARG A 51 -2.14 -14.20 -10.34
N GLY A 52 -3.11 -13.35 -9.97
CA GLY A 52 -4.01 -13.62 -8.85
C GLY A 52 -3.44 -13.30 -7.48
N PHE A 53 -2.31 -12.61 -7.39
CA PHE A 53 -1.75 -12.22 -6.11
C PHE A 53 -2.50 -11.00 -5.55
N THR A 54 -3.10 -11.14 -4.38
CA THR A 54 -3.93 -10.11 -3.75
C THR A 54 -3.25 -9.39 -2.59
N GLY A 55 -2.01 -9.75 -2.28
CA GLY A 55 -1.27 -9.19 -1.15
C GLY A 55 -0.55 -7.88 -1.44
N ALA A 56 -0.78 -7.25 -2.60
CA ALA A 56 -0.15 -6.00 -2.98
C ALA A 56 -1.19 -5.00 -3.48
N PRO A 57 -0.92 -3.69 -3.39
CA PRO A 57 -1.84 -2.69 -3.94
C PRO A 57 -1.93 -2.79 -5.46
N VAL A 58 -3.06 -2.35 -6.00
CA VAL A 58 -3.31 -2.31 -7.45
C VAL A 58 -3.06 -0.89 -7.95
N PRO A 59 -2.22 -0.69 -8.98
CA PRO A 59 -2.04 0.63 -9.56
C PRO A 59 -3.26 1.04 -10.36
N LEU A 60 -3.72 2.28 -10.15
CA LEU A 60 -4.90 2.84 -10.79
C LEU A 60 -4.55 3.93 -11.81
N GLY A 61 -3.29 4.33 -11.90
CA GLY A 61 -2.84 5.34 -12.82
C GLY A 61 -2.22 6.55 -12.12
N THR A 62 -2.47 7.74 -12.67
CA THR A 62 -2.00 9.00 -12.11
C THR A 62 -3.16 9.95 -11.88
N ASP A 63 -3.00 10.88 -10.94
CA ASP A 63 -4.00 11.89 -10.67
C ASP A 63 -3.70 13.20 -11.42
N GLU A 64 -4.54 14.21 -11.20
CA GLU A 64 -4.42 15.53 -11.85
C GLU A 64 -3.14 16.26 -11.48
N GLN A 65 -2.53 15.91 -10.33
CA GLN A 65 -1.28 16.50 -9.88
C GLN A 65 -0.05 15.69 -10.29
N GLY A 66 -0.24 14.67 -11.13
CA GLY A 66 0.86 13.82 -11.59
C GLY A 66 1.37 12.83 -10.56
N ARG A 67 0.60 12.56 -9.51
CA ARG A 67 0.96 11.57 -8.49
C ARG A 67 0.49 10.18 -8.90
N GLU A 68 1.22 9.13 -8.49
CA GLU A 68 0.73 7.77 -8.68
C GLU A 68 -0.48 7.51 -7.78
N VAL A 69 -1.42 6.73 -8.27
CA VAL A 69 -2.62 6.33 -7.53
C VAL A 69 -2.62 4.82 -7.37
N LEU A 70 -2.67 4.37 -6.13
CA LEU A 70 -2.72 2.95 -5.77
C LEU A 70 -3.96 2.70 -4.91
N THR A 71 -4.42 1.46 -4.88
CA THR A 71 -5.47 1.08 -3.93
C THR A 71 -4.95 1.18 -2.51
N PHE A 72 -5.80 1.59 -1.58
CA PHE A 72 -5.47 1.63 -0.16
C PHE A 72 -5.55 0.21 0.42
N VAL A 73 -4.48 -0.23 1.07
CA VAL A 73 -4.47 -1.50 1.79
C VAL A 73 -4.63 -1.19 3.27
N PRO A 74 -5.79 -1.53 3.87
CA PRO A 74 -6.01 -1.27 5.29
C PRO A 74 -5.10 -2.14 6.16
N GLY A 75 -4.72 -1.62 7.29
CA GLY A 75 -3.87 -2.32 8.26
C GLY A 75 -3.04 -1.35 9.07
N ASP A 76 -2.38 -1.89 10.06
CA ASP A 76 -1.46 -1.14 10.92
C ASP A 76 -0.03 -1.44 10.50
N VAL A 77 0.78 -0.39 10.38
CA VAL A 77 2.21 -0.53 10.11
C VAL A 77 2.94 -0.37 11.44
N PRO A 78 3.55 -1.45 11.98
CA PRO A 78 4.27 -1.34 13.24
C PRO A 78 5.53 -0.49 13.08
N ALA A 79 5.78 0.37 14.07
CA ALA A 79 6.97 1.20 14.15
C ALA A 79 7.98 0.63 15.15
N GLU A 80 9.19 1.12 15.09
CA GLU A 80 10.22 0.77 16.05
C GLU A 80 9.94 1.41 17.44
N PRO A 81 10.13 0.69 18.54
CA PRO A 81 10.42 -0.75 18.61
C PRO A 81 9.19 -1.59 18.22
N LEU A 82 9.42 -2.73 17.59
CA LEU A 82 8.32 -3.58 17.13
C LEU A 82 7.54 -4.15 18.31
N PRO A 83 6.19 -4.15 18.25
CA PRO A 83 5.39 -4.77 19.29
C PRO A 83 5.68 -6.26 19.42
N PRO A 84 5.56 -6.84 20.62
CA PRO A 84 5.84 -8.28 20.82
C PRO A 84 5.00 -9.20 19.93
N GLN A 85 3.77 -8.82 19.60
CA GLN A 85 2.91 -9.64 18.72
C GLN A 85 3.49 -9.81 17.32
N CYS A 86 4.42 -8.96 16.88
CA CYS A 86 5.07 -9.11 15.58
C CYS A 86 6.00 -10.34 15.54
N ALA A 87 6.40 -10.86 16.68
CA ALA A 87 7.22 -12.07 16.81
C ALA A 87 6.38 -13.31 17.13
N ASP A 88 5.04 -13.20 17.17
CA ASP A 88 4.16 -14.33 17.40
C ASP A 88 4.31 -15.35 16.26
N GLU A 89 4.32 -16.63 16.61
CA GLU A 89 4.50 -17.70 15.62
C GLU A 89 3.44 -17.65 14.52
N LYS A 90 2.19 -17.34 14.86
CA LYS A 90 1.11 -17.23 13.87
C LYS A 90 1.37 -16.13 12.86
N VAL A 91 1.92 -15.00 13.31
CA VAL A 91 2.29 -13.88 12.44
C VAL A 91 3.43 -14.29 11.52
N LEU A 92 4.45 -14.95 12.06
CA LEU A 92 5.60 -15.40 11.26
C LEU A 92 5.19 -16.44 10.22
N VAL A 93 4.29 -17.36 10.55
CA VAL A 93 3.77 -18.35 9.61
C VAL A 93 2.94 -17.65 8.51
N ALA A 94 2.09 -16.70 8.89
CA ALA A 94 1.29 -15.95 7.93
C ALA A 94 2.17 -15.15 6.97
N LEU A 95 3.22 -14.51 7.49
CA LEU A 95 4.19 -13.78 6.67
C LEU A 95 4.91 -14.72 5.71
N GLY A 96 5.36 -15.87 6.18
CA GLY A 96 6.04 -16.87 5.33
C GLY A 96 5.14 -17.36 4.19
N ARG A 97 3.87 -17.59 4.47
CA ARG A 97 2.88 -17.97 3.45
C ARG A 97 2.64 -16.86 2.43
N LEU A 98 2.59 -15.61 2.89
CA LEU A 98 2.43 -14.46 2.00
C LEU A 98 3.63 -14.34 1.06
N VAL A 99 4.84 -14.43 1.59
CA VAL A 99 6.07 -14.37 0.81
C VAL A 99 6.12 -15.53 -0.20
N ARG A 100 5.69 -16.73 0.18
CA ARG A 100 5.62 -17.85 -0.75
C ARG A 100 4.65 -17.60 -1.89
N ARG A 101 3.46 -17.05 -1.58
CA ARG A 101 2.49 -16.70 -2.63
C ARG A 101 3.04 -15.63 -3.57
N LEU A 102 3.78 -14.66 -3.03
CA LEU A 102 4.43 -13.63 -3.85
C LEU A 102 5.45 -14.27 -4.80
N HIS A 103 6.30 -15.16 -4.29
CA HIS A 103 7.30 -15.82 -5.13
C HIS A 103 6.65 -16.68 -6.22
N ASP A 104 5.55 -17.35 -5.91
CA ASP A 104 4.85 -18.18 -6.90
C ASP A 104 4.17 -17.33 -7.98
N ALA A 105 3.81 -16.09 -7.67
CA ALA A 105 3.16 -15.17 -8.60
C ALA A 105 4.15 -14.34 -9.43
N ALA A 106 5.34 -14.15 -8.92
CA ALA A 106 6.34 -13.28 -9.55
C ALA A 106 6.84 -13.76 -10.91
#